data_d598400b470f17e36f9e53073d810ff7
#
_entry.id   d598400b470f17e36f9e53073d810ff7
#
_cell.length_a   1.000
_cell.length_b   1.000
_cell.length_c   1.000
_cell.angle_alpha   90.00
_cell.angle_beta   90.00
_cell.angle_gamma   90.00
#
_symmetry.space_group_name_H-M   'P 1'
#
loop_
_entity.id
_entity.type
_entity.pdbx_description
1 polymer ?
#
loop_
_entity_poly.entity_id
_entity_poly.type
_entity_poly.pdbx_seq_one_letter_code
_entity_poly.pdbx_strand_id
1 'polypeptide(L)'
;EGIRALLGAYSRLPKVQLVIPELTYGDGQHFAELYSVPIVKVPMLANWKVDVAGLKKAVDDFDGFSIVYFVNPNNPTSTVTPASEIDPWVRSKPDNTLFIADEAYAEYVSDPNFKSMANLIQDGLDNVVLLKTFSKLYAMAGMRVGFAVGAPAIIKMMKDQVAGEKLNY
;
A
#
# COMPACT_ATOMS: atom_id res chain seq x y z
N GLU A 1 -11.56 -3.69 -0.41
CA GLU A 1 -12.21 -2.45 0.02
C GLU A 1 -11.21 -1.35 0.38
N GLY A 2 -10.17 -1.61 1.24
CA GLY A 2 -9.22 -0.57 1.66
C GLY A 2 -8.50 0.07 0.49
N ILE A 3 -7.96 -0.72 -0.44
CA ILE A 3 -7.28 -0.23 -1.65
C ILE A 3 -8.26 0.60 -2.50
N ARG A 4 -9.48 0.09 -2.70
CA ARG A 4 -10.53 0.80 -3.44
C ARG A 4 -10.87 2.15 -2.83
N ALA A 5 -11.05 2.19 -1.50
CA ALA A 5 -11.39 3.42 -0.81
C ALA A 5 -10.28 4.47 -0.91
N LEU A 6 -9.01 4.06 -0.77
CA LEU A 6 -7.87 4.97 -0.92
C LEU A 6 -7.75 5.51 -2.34
N LEU A 7 -7.73 4.64 -3.35
CA LEU A 7 -7.64 5.08 -4.74
C LEU A 7 -8.82 5.97 -5.14
N GLY A 8 -10.05 5.63 -4.71
CA GLY A 8 -11.22 6.46 -4.95
C GLY A 8 -11.17 7.84 -4.29
N ALA A 9 -10.57 7.94 -3.10
CA ALA A 9 -10.39 9.23 -2.42
C ALA A 9 -9.37 10.12 -3.14
N TYR A 10 -8.22 9.55 -3.50
CA TYR A 10 -7.11 10.30 -4.09
C TYR A 10 -7.23 10.51 -5.60
N SER A 11 -8.06 9.72 -6.31
CA SER A 11 -8.31 9.91 -7.75
C SER A 11 -8.89 11.28 -8.12
N ARG A 12 -9.42 12.01 -7.12
CA ARG A 12 -9.96 13.35 -7.29
C ARG A 12 -8.90 14.45 -7.32
N LEU A 13 -7.66 14.12 -7.02
CA LEU A 13 -6.57 15.08 -7.13
C LEU A 13 -6.29 15.43 -8.60
N PRO A 14 -5.95 16.70 -8.91
CA PRO A 14 -5.77 17.16 -10.28
C PRO A 14 -4.65 16.40 -11.04
N LYS A 15 -3.63 15.96 -10.31
CA LYS A 15 -2.45 15.29 -10.86
C LYS A 15 -2.02 14.20 -9.87
N VAL A 16 -2.39 12.98 -10.18
CA VAL A 16 -2.12 11.80 -9.33
C VAL A 16 -1.64 10.64 -10.18
N GLN A 17 -0.76 9.81 -9.62
CA GLN A 17 -0.35 8.53 -10.19
C GLN A 17 -0.35 7.42 -9.14
N LEU A 18 -0.49 6.17 -9.59
CA LEU A 18 -0.19 4.98 -8.81
C LEU A 18 1.16 4.42 -9.24
N VAL A 19 2.07 4.21 -8.30
CA VAL A 19 3.38 3.59 -8.54
C VAL A 19 3.38 2.20 -7.90
N ILE A 20 3.65 1.17 -8.69
CA ILE A 20 3.63 -0.24 -8.25
C ILE A 20 4.81 -1.02 -8.82
N PRO A 21 5.27 -2.08 -8.14
CA PRO A 21 6.09 -3.10 -8.77
C PRO A 21 5.34 -3.76 -9.93
N GLU A 22 6.04 -4.09 -11.01
CA GLU A 22 5.44 -4.71 -12.21
C GLU A 22 4.69 -5.99 -11.87
N LEU A 23 5.24 -6.80 -10.97
CA LEU A 23 4.61 -8.00 -10.44
C LEU A 23 4.23 -7.78 -8.98
N THR A 24 2.98 -7.46 -8.75
CA THR A 24 2.39 -7.32 -7.41
C THR A 24 0.92 -7.71 -7.41
N TYR A 25 0.27 -7.66 -6.25
CA TYR A 25 -1.14 -8.02 -6.13
C TYR A 25 -2.04 -7.08 -6.95
N GLY A 26 -2.90 -7.67 -7.78
CA GLY A 26 -3.60 -6.98 -8.87
C GLY A 26 -4.65 -5.93 -8.47
N ASP A 27 -5.14 -5.92 -7.21
CA ASP A 27 -6.20 -4.98 -6.81
C ASP A 27 -5.75 -3.51 -6.92
N GLY A 28 -4.45 -3.22 -6.68
CA GLY A 28 -3.93 -1.87 -6.88
C GLY A 28 -4.12 -1.38 -8.31
N GLN A 29 -3.70 -2.18 -9.28
CA GLN A 29 -3.89 -1.91 -10.69
C GLN A 29 -5.38 -1.82 -11.05
N HIS A 30 -6.17 -2.83 -10.67
CA HIS A 30 -7.59 -2.90 -11.00
C HIS A 30 -8.37 -1.65 -10.55
N PHE A 31 -8.17 -1.21 -9.32
CA PHE A 31 -8.88 -0.02 -8.83
C PHE A 31 -8.30 1.29 -9.38
N ALA A 32 -7.01 1.36 -9.71
CA ALA A 32 -6.46 2.51 -10.40
C ALA A 32 -7.08 2.68 -11.79
N GLU A 33 -7.19 1.57 -12.54
CA GLU A 33 -7.88 1.56 -13.84
C GLU A 33 -9.34 1.98 -13.72
N LEU A 34 -10.06 1.45 -12.71
CA LEU A 34 -11.45 1.80 -12.45
C LEU A 34 -11.66 3.30 -12.19
N TYR A 35 -10.72 3.94 -11.49
CA TYR A 35 -10.77 5.36 -11.16
C TYR A 35 -9.97 6.24 -12.13
N SER A 36 -9.47 5.67 -13.24
CA SER A 36 -8.67 6.39 -14.24
C SER A 36 -7.42 7.06 -13.66
N VAL A 37 -6.81 6.45 -12.63
CA VAL A 37 -5.53 6.89 -12.08
C VAL A 37 -4.40 6.31 -12.93
N PRO A 38 -3.52 7.13 -13.53
CA PRO A 38 -2.36 6.67 -14.28
C PRO A 38 -1.47 5.76 -13.43
N ILE A 39 -0.96 4.68 -14.06
CA ILE A 39 -0.16 3.66 -13.38
C ILE A 39 1.27 3.66 -13.93
N VAL A 40 2.24 3.74 -13.04
CA VAL A 40 3.66 3.52 -13.34
C VAL A 40 4.06 2.17 -12.76
N LYS A 41 4.47 1.25 -13.64
CA LYS A 41 4.97 -0.07 -13.26
C LYS A 41 6.50 -0.06 -13.27
N VAL A 42 7.09 -0.40 -12.13
CA VAL A 42 8.54 -0.49 -11.97
C VAL A 42 8.97 -1.95 -12.14
N PRO A 43 9.89 -2.26 -13.05
CA PRO A 43 10.39 -3.61 -13.25
C PRO A 43 10.93 -4.23 -11.96
N MET A 44 10.81 -5.55 -11.84
CA MET A 44 11.40 -6.27 -10.71
C MET A 44 12.91 -6.37 -10.86
N LEU A 45 13.62 -6.37 -9.72
CA LEU A 45 15.05 -6.72 -9.68
C LEU A 45 15.27 -8.23 -9.92
N ALA A 46 16.52 -8.64 -10.02
CA ALA A 46 16.90 -10.06 -10.03
C ALA A 46 16.27 -10.79 -8.83
N ASN A 47 15.93 -12.07 -9.02
CA ASN A 47 15.25 -12.91 -8.03
C ASN A 47 13.87 -12.37 -7.61
N TRP A 48 13.21 -11.62 -8.48
CA TRP A 48 11.84 -11.12 -8.29
C TRP A 48 11.67 -10.19 -7.08
N LYS A 49 12.74 -9.53 -6.66
CA LYS A 49 12.69 -8.53 -5.60
C LYS A 49 12.10 -7.22 -6.10
N VAL A 50 11.43 -6.52 -5.21
CA VAL A 50 10.92 -5.17 -5.47
C VAL A 50 12.09 -4.20 -5.59
N ASP A 51 12.10 -3.38 -6.64
CA ASP A 51 13.07 -2.30 -6.83
C ASP A 51 12.59 -1.03 -6.10
N VAL A 52 12.96 -0.89 -4.84
CA VAL A 52 12.61 0.28 -4.02
C VAL A 52 13.21 1.56 -4.60
N ALA A 53 14.43 1.49 -5.14
CA ALA A 53 15.08 2.66 -5.76
C ALA A 53 14.34 3.10 -7.03
N GLY A 54 13.89 2.13 -7.84
CA GLY A 54 13.07 2.39 -9.01
C GLY A 54 11.70 2.97 -8.66
N LEU A 55 11.04 2.47 -7.61
CA LEU A 55 9.78 3.06 -7.10
C LEU A 55 10.01 4.51 -6.67
N LYS A 56 11.07 4.76 -5.90
CA LYS A 56 11.42 6.11 -5.46
C LYS A 56 11.68 7.02 -6.65
N LYS A 57 12.45 6.57 -7.64
CA LYS A 57 12.73 7.34 -8.85
C LYS A 57 11.45 7.72 -9.59
N ALA A 58 10.49 6.79 -9.73
CA ALA A 58 9.21 7.05 -10.38
C ALA A 58 8.37 8.11 -9.64
N VAL A 59 8.50 8.18 -8.32
CA VAL A 59 7.88 9.25 -7.51
C VAL A 59 8.61 10.58 -7.69
N ASP A 60 9.94 10.58 -7.62
CA ASP A 60 10.77 11.78 -7.72
C ASP A 60 10.65 12.46 -9.11
N ASP A 61 10.46 11.66 -10.17
CA ASP A 61 10.31 12.14 -11.55
C ASP A 61 8.91 12.75 -11.83
N PHE A 62 7.96 12.61 -10.92
CA PHE A 62 6.59 13.06 -11.13
C PHE A 62 6.26 14.33 -10.37
N ASP A 63 5.88 15.37 -11.11
CA ASP A 63 5.40 16.63 -10.53
C ASP A 63 3.89 16.57 -10.24
N GLY A 64 3.50 15.79 -9.21
CA GLY A 64 2.13 15.57 -8.77
C GLY A 64 2.09 14.69 -7.53
N PHE A 65 0.92 14.18 -7.18
CA PHE A 65 0.76 13.29 -6.03
C PHE A 65 0.96 11.83 -6.42
N SER A 66 1.81 11.11 -5.72
CA SER A 66 2.09 9.70 -5.95
C SER A 66 1.48 8.82 -4.87
N ILE A 67 0.78 7.78 -5.28
CA ILE A 67 0.36 6.69 -4.41
C ILE A 67 1.28 5.52 -4.67
N VAL A 68 2.05 5.10 -3.68
CA VAL A 68 2.91 3.92 -3.77
C VAL A 68 2.16 2.74 -3.14
N TYR A 69 1.75 1.76 -3.95
CA TYR A 69 1.16 0.54 -3.44
C TYR A 69 2.24 -0.53 -3.29
N PHE A 70 2.52 -0.85 -2.05
CA PHE A 70 3.64 -1.69 -1.62
C PHE A 70 3.14 -2.90 -0.84
N VAL A 71 3.28 -4.09 -1.44
CA VAL A 71 2.87 -5.37 -0.86
C VAL A 71 4.08 -6.06 -0.24
N ASN A 72 4.05 -6.33 1.06
CA ASN A 72 5.20 -6.94 1.75
C ASN A 72 4.75 -7.92 2.86
N PRO A 73 4.98 -9.23 2.70
CA PRO A 73 5.61 -9.92 1.56
C PRO A 73 4.87 -9.72 0.24
N ASN A 74 5.63 -9.61 -0.86
CA ASN A 74 5.03 -9.38 -2.16
C ASN A 74 4.30 -10.62 -2.69
N ASN A 75 3.15 -10.41 -3.30
CA ASN A 75 2.36 -11.44 -3.99
C ASN A 75 2.34 -11.10 -5.50
N PRO A 76 2.77 -11.99 -6.41
CA PRO A 76 2.96 -13.43 -6.24
C PRO A 76 4.40 -13.88 -5.94
N THR A 77 5.37 -12.98 -5.85
CA THR A 77 6.80 -13.35 -5.82
C THR A 77 7.27 -13.95 -4.48
N SER A 78 6.46 -13.82 -3.42
CA SER A 78 6.79 -14.25 -2.04
C SER A 78 8.09 -13.64 -1.47
N THR A 79 8.58 -12.57 -2.10
CA THR A 79 9.78 -11.88 -1.63
C THR A 79 9.46 -10.90 -0.53
N VAL A 80 10.37 -10.79 0.43
CA VAL A 80 10.33 -9.80 1.51
C VAL A 80 11.28 -8.67 1.18
N THR A 81 10.78 -7.43 1.29
CA THR A 81 11.64 -6.24 1.26
C THR A 81 12.01 -5.92 2.71
N PRO A 82 13.32 -5.89 3.05
CA PRO A 82 13.77 -5.53 4.38
C PRO A 82 13.37 -4.10 4.76
N ALA A 83 13.09 -3.87 6.04
CA ALA A 83 12.78 -2.55 6.55
C ALA A 83 13.91 -1.52 6.27
N SER A 84 15.17 -1.97 6.29
CA SER A 84 16.34 -1.13 5.98
C SER A 84 16.32 -0.54 4.56
N GLU A 85 15.58 -1.15 3.62
CA GLU A 85 15.48 -0.67 2.25
C GLU A 85 14.33 0.33 2.06
N ILE A 86 13.19 0.13 2.73
CA ILE A 86 11.98 0.93 2.51
C ILE A 86 11.78 2.04 3.55
N ASP A 87 12.08 1.77 4.84
CA ASP A 87 11.80 2.71 5.93
C ASP A 87 12.50 4.07 5.76
N PRO A 88 13.78 4.16 5.32
CA PRO A 88 14.43 5.46 5.14
C PRO A 88 13.69 6.36 4.15
N TRP A 89 13.15 5.79 3.08
CA TRP A 89 12.38 6.55 2.10
C TRP A 89 11.04 7.01 2.68
N VAL A 90 10.29 6.12 3.33
CA VAL A 90 9.01 6.49 3.95
C VAL A 90 9.21 7.55 5.02
N ARG A 91 10.27 7.43 5.85
CA ARG A 91 10.64 8.41 6.89
C ARG A 91 11.07 9.76 6.34
N SER A 92 11.57 9.82 5.12
CA SER A 92 11.89 11.10 4.48
C SER A 92 10.64 11.96 4.20
N LYS A 93 9.44 11.38 4.35
CA LYS A 93 8.14 12.03 4.20
C LYS A 93 8.06 12.89 2.93
N PRO A 94 8.20 12.33 1.74
CA PRO A 94 8.02 13.12 0.53
C PRO A 94 6.62 13.75 0.54
N ASP A 95 6.54 15.07 0.43
CA ASP A 95 5.35 15.89 0.69
C ASP A 95 4.09 15.49 -0.10
N ASN A 96 4.29 14.88 -1.26
CA ASN A 96 3.23 14.52 -2.20
C ASN A 96 3.13 13.00 -2.40
N THR A 97 3.40 12.20 -1.36
CA THR A 97 3.41 10.74 -1.47
C THR A 97 2.64 10.07 -0.35
N LEU A 98 1.72 9.18 -0.73
CA LEU A 98 1.06 8.24 0.18
C LEU A 98 1.60 6.83 -0.06
N PHE A 99 2.01 6.15 1.01
CA PHE A 99 2.37 4.74 0.98
C PHE A 99 1.20 3.88 1.46
N ILE A 100 0.72 2.99 0.59
CA ILE A 100 -0.23 1.93 0.96
C ILE A 100 0.56 0.67 1.19
N ALA A 101 0.73 0.28 2.45
CA ALA A 101 1.40 -0.95 2.84
C ALA A 101 0.39 -2.09 2.96
N ASP A 102 0.40 -3.02 2.02
CA ASP A 102 -0.42 -4.23 2.09
C ASP A 102 0.39 -5.36 2.73
N GLU A 103 0.06 -5.66 3.97
CA GLU A 103 0.71 -6.70 4.76
C GLU A 103 -0.19 -7.92 4.98
N ALA A 104 -0.93 -8.32 3.95
CA ALA A 104 -1.85 -9.46 4.03
C ALA A 104 -1.16 -10.78 4.42
N TYR A 105 0.15 -10.89 4.22
CA TYR A 105 0.95 -12.10 4.51
C TYR A 105 2.03 -11.88 5.57
N ALA A 106 2.03 -10.75 6.25
CA ALA A 106 3.09 -10.38 7.22
C ALA A 106 3.24 -11.40 8.36
N GLU A 107 2.15 -12.00 8.80
CA GLU A 107 2.14 -12.97 9.89
C GLU A 107 2.85 -14.30 9.54
N TYR A 108 3.13 -14.56 8.26
CA TYR A 108 3.88 -15.75 7.82
C TYR A 108 5.40 -15.51 7.76
N VAL A 109 5.85 -14.26 7.98
CA VAL A 109 7.26 -13.90 7.82
C VAL A 109 8.04 -14.30 9.06
N SER A 110 9.10 -15.10 8.85
CA SER A 110 10.10 -15.42 9.88
C SER A 110 11.42 -14.68 9.71
N ASP A 111 11.58 -13.88 8.63
CA ASP A 111 12.78 -13.08 8.38
C ASP A 111 12.89 -11.94 9.39
N PRO A 112 13.97 -11.89 10.21
CA PRO A 112 14.16 -10.86 11.23
C PRO A 112 14.36 -9.45 10.64
N ASN A 113 14.67 -9.33 9.35
CA ASN A 113 14.82 -8.05 8.66
C ASN A 113 13.48 -7.45 8.24
N PHE A 114 12.40 -8.22 8.26
CA PHE A 114 11.05 -7.70 8.09
C PHE A 114 10.65 -6.90 9.32
N LYS A 115 10.10 -5.72 9.08
CA LYS A 115 9.39 -4.92 10.09
C LYS A 115 8.08 -4.45 9.49
N SER A 116 6.99 -4.58 10.24
CA SER A 116 5.71 -4.02 9.82
C SER A 116 5.78 -2.49 9.77
N MET A 117 5.17 -1.90 8.74
CA MET A 117 5.01 -0.44 8.65
C MET A 117 4.10 0.14 9.73
N ALA A 118 3.45 -0.70 10.55
CA ALA A 118 2.78 -0.26 11.78
C ALA A 118 3.72 0.53 12.69
N ASN A 119 5.02 0.16 12.74
CA ASN A 119 6.01 0.88 13.53
C ASN A 119 6.19 2.33 13.06
N LEU A 120 6.16 2.57 11.75
CA LEU A 120 6.26 3.91 11.18
C LEU A 120 5.05 4.78 11.56
N ILE A 121 3.86 4.19 11.56
CA ILE A 121 2.62 4.86 11.99
C ILE A 121 2.68 5.17 13.50
N GLN A 122 3.19 4.24 14.32
CA GLN A 122 3.39 4.46 15.76
C GLN A 122 4.40 5.57 16.04
N ASP A 123 5.42 5.71 15.20
CA ASP A 123 6.41 6.79 15.24
C ASP A 123 5.85 8.14 14.76
N GLY A 124 4.58 8.20 14.39
CA GLY A 124 3.87 9.42 14.04
C GLY A 124 3.90 9.78 12.54
N LEU A 125 4.30 8.85 11.66
CA LEU A 125 4.22 9.12 10.23
C LEU A 125 2.76 9.09 9.76
N ASP A 126 2.38 10.14 9.04
CA ASP A 126 1.01 10.38 8.56
C ASP A 126 0.82 10.13 7.05
N ASN A 127 1.88 9.75 6.36
CA ASN A 127 1.90 9.43 4.94
C ASN A 127 1.87 7.92 4.65
N VAL A 128 1.51 7.09 5.63
CA VAL A 128 1.41 5.62 5.52
C VAL A 128 0.03 5.15 5.90
N VAL A 129 -0.51 4.22 5.12
CA VAL A 129 -1.69 3.43 5.49
C VAL A 129 -1.33 1.96 5.40
N LEU A 130 -1.47 1.27 6.52
CA LEU A 130 -1.29 -0.17 6.61
C LEU A 130 -2.63 -0.87 6.37
N LEU A 131 -2.65 -1.86 5.49
CA LEU A 131 -3.78 -2.73 5.23
C LEU A 131 -3.50 -4.14 5.74
N LYS A 132 -4.43 -4.69 6.49
CA LYS A 132 -4.36 -6.04 7.07
C LYS A 132 -5.65 -6.81 6.79
N THR A 133 -5.55 -8.13 6.77
CA THR A 133 -6.69 -9.01 6.52
C THR A 133 -6.71 -10.22 7.47
N PHE A 134 -7.89 -10.65 7.84
CA PHE A 134 -8.09 -11.92 8.55
C PHE A 134 -8.27 -13.11 7.60
N SER A 135 -8.27 -12.86 6.29
CA SER A 135 -8.53 -13.89 5.26
C SER A 135 -7.43 -14.94 5.14
N LYS A 136 -6.19 -14.64 5.56
CA LYS A 136 -5.01 -15.48 5.32
C LYS A 136 -4.68 -16.33 6.55
N LEU A 137 -3.78 -15.91 7.42
CA LEU A 137 -3.36 -16.69 8.58
C LEU A 137 -4.53 -17.14 9.46
N TYR A 138 -5.52 -16.27 9.62
CA TYR A 138 -6.69 -16.56 10.48
C TYR A 138 -7.78 -17.37 9.80
N ALA A 139 -7.57 -17.82 8.54
CA ALA A 139 -8.50 -18.64 7.76
C ALA A 139 -9.94 -18.10 7.66
N MET A 140 -10.13 -16.79 7.77
CA MET A 140 -11.44 -16.13 7.79
C MET A 140 -11.80 -15.49 6.44
N ALA A 141 -11.35 -16.08 5.32
CA ALA A 141 -11.57 -15.51 3.99
C ALA A 141 -13.06 -15.30 3.66
N GLY A 142 -13.93 -16.18 4.13
CA GLY A 142 -15.39 -16.08 3.94
C GLY A 142 -16.04 -14.94 4.70
N MET A 143 -15.44 -14.47 5.79
CA MET A 143 -15.98 -13.39 6.62
C MET A 143 -15.81 -12.00 6.00
N ARG A 144 -14.93 -11.86 5.01
CA ARG A 144 -14.62 -10.59 4.33
C ARG A 144 -14.20 -9.48 5.28
N VAL A 145 -13.37 -9.80 6.30
CA VAL A 145 -12.93 -8.88 7.35
C VAL A 145 -11.45 -8.51 7.17
N GLY A 146 -11.16 -7.25 7.31
CA GLY A 146 -9.83 -6.66 7.35
C GLY A 146 -9.90 -5.29 8.00
N PHE A 147 -8.75 -4.66 8.17
CA PHE A 147 -8.68 -3.32 8.76
C PHE A 147 -7.57 -2.49 8.12
N ALA A 148 -7.70 -1.17 8.27
CA ALA A 148 -6.70 -0.20 7.89
C ALA A 148 -6.24 0.56 9.13
N VAL A 149 -4.94 0.86 9.19
CA VAL A 149 -4.33 1.73 10.21
C VAL A 149 -3.60 2.86 9.52
N GLY A 150 -3.78 4.08 9.98
CA GLY A 150 -3.14 5.26 9.40
C GLY A 150 -3.57 6.53 10.12
N ALA A 151 -3.12 7.68 9.63
CA ALA A 151 -3.48 8.97 10.19
C ALA A 151 -5.01 9.19 10.16
N PRO A 152 -5.60 9.81 11.21
CA PRO A 152 -7.05 10.01 11.32
C PRO A 152 -7.69 10.69 10.09
N ALA A 153 -7.00 11.63 9.48
CA ALA A 153 -7.47 12.32 8.28
C ALA A 153 -7.63 11.36 7.09
N ILE A 154 -6.66 10.46 6.87
CA ILE A 154 -6.71 9.48 5.79
C ILE A 154 -7.80 8.44 6.06
N ILE A 155 -7.88 7.93 7.28
CA ILE A 155 -8.92 6.97 7.67
C ILE A 155 -10.32 7.59 7.51
N LYS A 156 -10.48 8.88 7.81
CA LYS A 156 -11.75 9.59 7.55
C LYS A 156 -12.06 9.60 6.05
N MET A 157 -11.10 9.99 5.20
CA MET A 157 -11.31 9.95 3.74
C MET A 157 -11.69 8.56 3.22
N MET A 158 -11.08 7.50 3.76
CA MET A 158 -11.46 6.12 3.42
C MET A 158 -12.91 5.82 3.80
N LYS A 159 -13.33 6.20 5.00
CA LYS A 159 -14.71 6.01 5.47
C LYS A 159 -15.73 6.74 4.58
N ASP A 160 -15.40 7.93 4.11
CA ASP A 160 -16.26 8.71 3.22
C ASP A 160 -16.45 8.05 1.83
N GLN A 161 -15.56 7.11 1.44
CA GLN A 161 -15.68 6.31 0.21
C GLN A 161 -16.47 5.00 0.40
N VAL A 162 -16.73 4.61 1.64
CA VAL A 162 -17.44 3.37 1.96
C VAL A 162 -18.88 3.72 2.32
N ALA A 163 -19.84 3.39 1.45
CA ALA A 163 -21.25 3.65 1.70
C ALA A 163 -21.79 2.71 2.79
N GLY A 164 -22.33 3.28 3.86
CA GLY A 164 -23.09 2.62 4.89
C GLY A 164 -22.24 1.84 5.92
N GLU A 165 -22.90 1.41 7.00
CA GLU A 165 -22.32 0.50 7.99
C GLU A 165 -22.18 -0.88 7.37
N LYS A 166 -20.93 -1.32 7.18
CA LYS A 166 -20.63 -2.67 6.69
C LYS A 166 -20.23 -3.58 7.84
N LEU A 167 -21.13 -3.79 8.77
CA LEU A 167 -21.12 -4.97 9.61
C LEU A 167 -22.05 -6.00 8.96
N ASN A 168 -21.47 -7.10 8.48
CA ASN A 168 -22.28 -8.28 8.17
C ASN A 168 -22.75 -8.84 9.50
N TYR A 169 -24.02 -8.70 9.77
CA TYR A 169 -24.70 -9.39 10.88
C TYR A 169 -24.85 -10.86 10.54
#